data_f7349a958e1679ffc8fafbb91c199d04
#
_entry.id   f7349a958e1679ffc8fafbb91c199d04
#
_cell.length_a   1.000
_cell.length_b   1.000
_cell.length_c   1.000
_cell.angle_alpha   90.00
_cell.angle_beta   90.00
_cell.angle_gamma   90.00
#
_symmetry.space_group_name_H-M   'P 1'
#
loop_
_entity.id
_entity.type
_entity.pdbx_description
1 polymer ?
#
loop_
_entity_poly.entity_id
_entity_poly.type
_entity_poly.pdbx_seq_one_letter_code
_entity_poly.pdbx_strand_id
1 'polypeptide(L)'
;MANAKILEAKQSVIEEITDVAKNSASFILFDYRGLTAEETAELRRTLRDSGSNYKVWKNTLAKRALDSLNYNLDDCLNGPSAMAYSDDSVAPIKALSDFSKDHPALEIKGGIVDGEVTSLDKIKELSTLPSREGLLTMLASGLIGTVKDLSIALNMLSEEKEKSE
;
A
#
# COMPACT_ATOMS: atom_id res chain seq x y z
N MET A 1 -0.25 -5.00 40.90
CA MET A 1 -0.02 -3.62 40.39
C MET A 1 0.87 -3.72 39.17
N ALA A 2 0.52 -3.08 38.05
CA ALA A 2 1.38 -3.07 36.88
C ALA A 2 2.65 -2.28 37.19
N ASN A 3 3.80 -2.83 36.86
CA ASN A 3 5.10 -2.17 37.09
C ASN A 3 5.16 -0.89 36.24
N ALA A 4 5.47 0.26 36.82
CA ALA A 4 5.50 1.56 36.14
C ALA A 4 6.35 1.52 34.86
N LYS A 5 7.50 0.85 34.89
CA LYS A 5 8.38 0.65 33.73
C LYS A 5 7.68 -0.08 32.57
N ILE A 6 6.77 -1.03 32.86
CA ILE A 6 6.02 -1.77 31.82
C ILE A 6 4.95 -0.87 31.21
N LEU A 7 4.36 0.04 31.99
CA LEU A 7 3.39 1.00 31.49
C LEU A 7 4.06 2.04 30.57
N GLU A 8 5.19 2.56 30.98
CA GLU A 8 6.00 3.48 30.16
C GLU A 8 6.41 2.85 28.83
N ALA A 9 6.92 1.61 28.86
CA ALA A 9 7.26 0.87 27.63
C ALA A 9 6.06 0.62 26.69
N LYS A 10 4.85 0.44 27.25
CA LYS A 10 3.64 0.31 26.42
C LYS A 10 3.18 1.64 25.85
N GLN A 11 3.33 2.71 26.59
CA GLN A 11 3.01 4.06 26.13
C GLN A 11 3.96 4.48 25.01
N SER A 12 5.27 4.24 25.12
CA SER A 12 6.22 4.54 24.06
C SER A 12 5.92 3.79 22.76
N VAL A 13 5.44 2.54 22.84
CA VAL A 13 5.00 1.78 21.65
C VAL A 13 3.71 2.36 21.06
N ILE A 14 2.76 2.81 21.87
CA ILE A 14 1.53 3.46 21.38
C ILE A 14 1.89 4.77 20.68
N GLU A 15 2.77 5.58 21.25
CA GLU A 15 3.27 6.81 20.63
C GLU A 15 3.97 6.52 19.30
N GLU A 16 4.84 5.51 19.25
CA GLU A 16 5.49 5.07 18.02
C GLU A 16 4.45 4.71 16.93
N ILE A 17 3.44 3.90 17.25
CA ILE A 17 2.40 3.52 16.28
C ILE A 17 1.60 4.75 15.82
N THR A 18 1.29 5.65 16.76
CA THR A 18 0.54 6.88 16.45
C THR A 18 1.33 7.79 15.51
N ASP A 19 2.63 7.95 15.75
CA ASP A 19 3.51 8.76 14.91
C ASP A 19 3.69 8.14 13.53
N VAL A 20 3.86 6.82 13.46
CA VAL A 20 3.92 6.08 12.20
C VAL A 20 2.61 6.25 11.42
N ALA A 21 1.46 6.05 12.06
CA ALA A 21 0.17 6.17 11.40
C ALA A 21 -0.16 7.59 10.94
N LYS A 22 0.37 8.63 11.62
CA LYS A 22 0.20 10.04 11.21
C LYS A 22 1.09 10.43 10.05
N ASN A 23 2.33 9.94 10.05
CA ASN A 23 3.33 10.35 9.08
C ASN A 23 3.29 9.52 7.80
N SER A 24 2.65 8.34 7.81
CA SER A 24 2.53 7.48 6.64
C SER A 24 1.27 7.81 5.84
N ALA A 25 1.38 7.83 4.51
CA ALA A 25 0.24 7.96 3.61
C ALA A 25 -0.60 6.69 3.55
N SER A 26 0.03 5.54 3.77
CA SER A 26 -0.67 4.24 3.80
C SER A 26 -0.25 3.39 4.99
N PHE A 27 -1.23 2.75 5.62
CA PHE A 27 -1.08 1.86 6.76
C PHE A 27 -2.00 0.65 6.59
N ILE A 28 -1.45 -0.52 6.25
CA ILE A 28 -2.21 -1.69 5.83
C ILE A 28 -2.01 -2.82 6.80
N LEU A 29 -3.13 -3.43 7.18
CA LEU A 29 -3.22 -4.59 8.05
C LEU A 29 -3.38 -5.85 7.22
N PHE A 30 -2.56 -6.86 7.49
CA PHE A 30 -2.63 -8.16 6.84
C PHE A 30 -2.32 -9.29 7.81
N ASP A 31 -2.83 -10.48 7.50
CA ASP A 31 -2.50 -11.71 8.22
C ASP A 31 -1.25 -12.34 7.59
N TYR A 32 -0.29 -12.70 8.43
CA TYR A 32 0.94 -13.37 8.01
C TYR A 32 0.97 -14.85 8.41
N ARG A 33 -0.11 -15.37 8.97
CA ARG A 33 -0.21 -16.74 9.42
C ARG A 33 -0.18 -17.70 8.24
N GLY A 34 0.65 -18.73 8.34
CA GLY A 34 0.84 -19.71 7.27
C GLY A 34 2.04 -19.44 6.37
N LEU A 35 2.66 -18.28 6.49
CA LEU A 35 3.92 -17.98 5.81
C LEU A 35 5.10 -18.61 6.55
N THR A 36 6.04 -19.17 5.80
CA THR A 36 7.32 -19.64 6.30
C THR A 36 8.24 -18.46 6.67
N ALA A 37 9.32 -18.76 7.40
CA ALA A 37 10.31 -17.73 7.74
C ALA A 37 11.03 -17.16 6.49
N GLU A 38 11.21 -17.98 5.46
CA GLU A 38 11.81 -17.58 4.19
C GLU A 38 10.88 -16.64 3.43
N GLU A 39 9.61 -16.99 3.26
CA GLU A 39 8.59 -16.16 2.63
C GLU A 39 8.39 -14.82 3.36
N THR A 40 8.41 -14.84 4.70
CA THR A 40 8.35 -13.60 5.49
C THR A 40 9.58 -12.71 5.27
N ALA A 41 10.77 -13.30 5.09
CA ALA A 41 11.98 -12.55 4.80
C ALA A 41 11.95 -11.96 3.38
N GLU A 42 11.41 -12.70 2.42
CA GLU A 42 11.19 -12.24 1.05
C GLU A 42 10.18 -11.10 0.99
N LEU A 43 9.04 -11.22 1.67
CA LEU A 43 8.05 -10.16 1.81
C LEU A 43 8.67 -8.86 2.36
N ARG A 44 9.53 -8.98 3.39
CA ARG A 44 10.22 -7.82 3.94
C ARG A 44 11.16 -7.14 2.93
N ARG A 45 11.83 -7.92 2.09
CA ARG A 45 12.68 -7.37 1.02
C ARG A 45 11.83 -6.64 0.00
N THR A 46 10.81 -7.29 -0.52
CA THR A 46 9.88 -6.71 -1.50
C THR A 46 9.25 -5.40 -1.00
N LEU A 47 8.82 -5.36 0.26
CA LEU A 47 8.29 -4.14 0.87
C LEU A 47 9.35 -3.05 1.00
N ARG A 48 10.57 -3.37 1.40
CA ARG A 48 11.67 -2.39 1.48
C ARG A 48 12.07 -1.85 0.11
N ASP A 49 12.13 -2.72 -0.90
CA ASP A 49 12.46 -2.35 -2.28
C ASP A 49 11.40 -1.42 -2.88
N SER A 50 10.15 -1.54 -2.43
CA SER A 50 9.05 -0.61 -2.76
C SER A 50 8.96 0.62 -1.86
N GLY A 51 9.95 0.88 -1.00
CA GLY A 51 9.95 2.02 -0.08
C GLY A 51 8.97 1.91 1.08
N SER A 52 8.50 0.69 1.38
CA SER A 52 7.55 0.41 2.45
C SER A 52 8.23 -0.29 3.62
N ASN A 53 7.71 -0.07 4.82
CA ASN A 53 8.19 -0.73 6.03
C ASN A 53 7.19 -1.76 6.52
N TYR A 54 7.69 -2.78 7.22
CA TYR A 54 6.89 -3.85 7.81
C TYR A 54 7.24 -4.02 9.28
N LYS A 55 6.22 -4.01 10.14
CA LYS A 55 6.39 -4.28 11.57
C LYS A 55 5.17 -5.01 12.14
N VAL A 56 5.41 -5.86 13.14
CA VAL A 56 4.35 -6.55 13.87
C VAL A 56 4.22 -5.91 15.23
N TRP A 57 3.05 -5.39 15.55
CA TRP A 57 2.72 -4.85 16.87
C TRP A 57 1.60 -5.66 17.52
N LYS A 58 1.48 -5.51 18.80
CA LYS A 58 0.40 -6.14 19.55
C LYS A 58 -0.93 -5.43 19.23
N ASN A 59 -1.94 -6.19 18.79
CA ASN A 59 -3.25 -5.66 18.39
C ASN A 59 -3.88 -4.71 19.42
N THR A 60 -3.77 -5.05 20.71
CA THR A 60 -4.33 -4.21 21.78
C THR A 60 -3.65 -2.83 21.92
N LEU A 61 -2.37 -2.71 21.53
CA LEU A 61 -1.66 -1.43 21.52
C LEU A 61 -1.96 -0.67 20.24
N ALA A 62 -2.00 -1.38 19.11
CA ALA A 62 -2.38 -0.81 17.82
C ALA A 62 -3.81 -0.24 17.87
N LYS A 63 -4.77 -0.98 18.45
CA LYS A 63 -6.13 -0.50 18.65
C LYS A 63 -6.16 0.83 19.39
N ARG A 64 -5.49 0.92 20.55
CA ARG A 64 -5.44 2.16 21.34
C ARG A 64 -4.80 3.33 20.58
N ALA A 65 -3.79 3.06 19.77
CA ALA A 65 -3.14 4.09 18.95
C ALA A 65 -4.09 4.60 17.85
N LEU A 66 -4.78 3.69 17.16
CA LEU A 66 -5.72 4.03 16.09
C LEU A 66 -7.00 4.69 16.61
N ASP A 67 -7.51 4.25 17.77
CA ASP A 67 -8.65 4.90 18.46
C ASP A 67 -8.33 6.36 18.82
N SER A 68 -7.09 6.65 19.23
CA SER A 68 -6.65 8.02 19.51
C SER A 68 -6.66 8.92 18.26
N LEU A 69 -6.62 8.33 17.07
CA LEU A 69 -6.69 9.00 15.78
C LEU A 69 -8.10 8.98 15.15
N ASN A 70 -9.09 8.43 15.85
CA ASN A 70 -10.46 8.22 15.38
C ASN A 70 -10.59 7.28 14.18
N TYR A 71 -9.63 6.35 13.98
CA TYR A 71 -9.71 5.30 12.98
C TYR A 71 -10.30 4.03 13.58
N ASN A 72 -11.49 3.65 13.13
CA ASN A 72 -12.15 2.43 13.59
C ASN A 72 -11.78 1.26 12.68
N LEU A 73 -10.84 0.43 13.14
CA LEU A 73 -10.35 -0.78 12.46
C LEU A 73 -10.50 -2.03 13.33
N ASP A 74 -11.49 -2.05 14.22
CA ASP A 74 -11.71 -3.13 15.17
C ASP A 74 -11.87 -4.49 14.48
N ASP A 75 -12.57 -4.53 13.36
CA ASP A 75 -12.81 -5.74 12.59
C ASP A 75 -11.52 -6.30 11.96
N CYS A 76 -10.57 -5.43 11.61
CA CYS A 76 -9.31 -5.80 10.98
C CYS A 76 -8.24 -6.26 11.98
N LEU A 77 -8.36 -5.86 13.26
CA LEU A 77 -7.41 -6.19 14.33
C LEU A 77 -7.69 -7.53 15.02
N ASN A 78 -8.60 -8.34 14.50
CA ASN A 78 -8.88 -9.68 14.99
C ASN A 78 -7.85 -10.69 14.47
N GLY A 79 -7.27 -11.49 15.36
CA GLY A 79 -6.25 -12.50 15.05
C GLY A 79 -4.84 -11.92 14.85
N PRO A 80 -3.89 -12.72 14.33
CA PRO A 80 -2.55 -12.24 14.06
C PRO A 80 -2.58 -11.20 12.95
N SER A 81 -1.96 -10.06 13.21
CA SER A 81 -1.95 -8.95 12.28
C SER A 81 -0.56 -8.35 12.20
N ALA A 82 -0.07 -8.20 11.01
CA ALA A 82 1.12 -7.45 10.68
C ALA A 82 0.71 -6.14 9.99
N MET A 83 1.59 -5.17 10.05
CA MET A 83 1.32 -3.83 9.58
C MET A 83 2.41 -3.40 8.62
N ALA A 84 2.01 -3.04 7.40
CA ALA A 84 2.86 -2.39 6.41
C ALA A 84 2.49 -0.92 6.32
N TYR A 85 3.48 -0.05 6.27
CA TYR A 85 3.29 1.39 6.20
C TYR A 85 4.31 2.03 5.26
N SER A 86 3.89 3.08 4.59
CA SER A 86 4.72 3.82 3.62
C SER A 86 4.24 5.25 3.46
N ASP A 87 5.14 6.10 2.97
CA ASP A 87 4.82 7.46 2.53
C ASP A 87 4.10 7.48 1.17
N ASP A 88 4.08 6.35 0.46
CA ASP A 88 3.35 6.17 -0.79
C ASP A 88 2.03 5.42 -0.54
N SER A 89 0.92 5.94 -1.07
CA SER A 89 -0.41 5.37 -0.87
C SER A 89 -0.61 4.02 -1.56
N VAL A 90 0.08 3.76 -2.67
CA VAL A 90 -0.15 2.59 -3.54
C VAL A 90 0.93 1.51 -3.39
N ALA A 91 2.17 1.90 -3.12
CA ALA A 91 3.32 1.00 -3.10
C ALA A 91 3.14 -0.25 -2.22
N PRO A 92 2.74 -0.15 -0.92
CA PRO A 92 2.58 -1.34 -0.08
C PRO A 92 1.37 -2.19 -0.47
N ILE A 93 0.28 -1.57 -1.00
CA ILE A 93 -0.89 -2.30 -1.47
C ILE A 93 -0.51 -3.22 -2.63
N LYS A 94 0.22 -2.68 -3.59
CA LYS A 94 0.67 -3.41 -4.77
C LYS A 94 1.62 -4.54 -4.38
N ALA A 95 2.64 -4.25 -3.57
CA ALA A 95 3.59 -5.26 -3.11
C ALA A 95 2.90 -6.40 -2.36
N LEU A 96 1.95 -6.10 -1.46
CA LEU A 96 1.16 -7.10 -0.75
C LEU A 96 0.23 -7.88 -1.66
N SER A 97 -0.42 -7.22 -2.62
CA SER A 97 -1.32 -7.87 -3.56
C SER A 97 -0.58 -8.81 -4.54
N ASP A 98 0.58 -8.39 -5.05
CA ASP A 98 1.40 -9.22 -5.92
C ASP A 98 1.94 -10.44 -5.14
N PHE A 99 2.42 -10.23 -3.92
CA PHE A 99 2.86 -11.33 -3.05
C PHE A 99 1.72 -12.29 -2.67
N SER A 100 0.50 -11.78 -2.46
CA SER A 100 -0.68 -12.60 -2.17
C SER A 100 -1.10 -13.52 -3.32
N LYS A 101 -0.75 -13.19 -4.58
CA LYS A 101 -1.01 -14.07 -5.75
C LYS A 101 -0.13 -15.32 -5.71
N ASP A 102 1.12 -15.16 -5.27
CA ASP A 102 2.07 -16.26 -5.17
C ASP A 102 1.90 -17.04 -3.86
N HIS A 103 1.42 -16.37 -2.81
CA HIS A 103 1.27 -16.92 -1.46
C HIS A 103 -0.17 -16.71 -0.93
N PRO A 104 -1.09 -17.64 -1.20
CA PRO A 104 -2.50 -17.51 -0.79
C PRO A 104 -2.72 -17.50 0.73
N ALA A 105 -1.68 -17.81 1.52
CA ALA A 105 -1.71 -17.72 2.98
C ALA A 105 -1.72 -16.27 3.49
N LEU A 106 -1.33 -15.29 2.66
CA LEU A 106 -1.36 -13.88 3.02
C LEU A 106 -2.73 -13.29 2.72
N GLU A 107 -3.43 -12.84 3.75
CA GLU A 107 -4.73 -12.19 3.62
C GLU A 107 -4.64 -10.73 4.04
N ILE A 108 -5.01 -9.82 3.15
CA ILE A 108 -5.14 -8.39 3.47
C ILE A 108 -6.46 -8.20 4.20
N LYS A 109 -6.43 -7.58 5.39
CA LYS A 109 -7.65 -7.37 6.21
C LYS A 109 -8.27 -6.00 6.00
N GLY A 110 -7.48 -5.01 5.72
CA GLY A 110 -7.92 -3.63 5.57
C GLY A 110 -6.78 -2.66 5.84
N GLY A 111 -7.09 -1.37 5.85
CA GLY A 111 -6.06 -0.38 6.15
C GLY A 111 -6.58 1.05 6.11
N ILE A 112 -5.65 1.96 6.25
CA ILE A 112 -5.85 3.39 6.12
C ILE A 112 -5.02 3.84 4.91
N VAL A 113 -5.64 4.57 4.00
CA VAL A 113 -4.99 5.15 2.83
C VAL A 113 -5.39 6.62 2.76
N ASP A 114 -4.40 7.49 2.73
CA ASP A 114 -4.58 8.96 2.70
C ASP A 114 -5.49 9.49 3.83
N GLY A 115 -5.43 8.85 5.01
CA GLY A 115 -6.23 9.23 6.18
C GLY A 115 -7.66 8.69 6.19
N GLU A 116 -8.07 7.89 5.21
CA GLU A 116 -9.37 7.24 5.17
C GLU A 116 -9.28 5.74 5.45
N VAL A 117 -10.23 5.23 6.24
CA VAL A 117 -10.36 3.78 6.44
C VAL A 117 -10.85 3.14 5.15
N THR A 118 -10.05 2.24 4.61
CA THR A 118 -10.29 1.63 3.30
C THR A 118 -10.72 0.18 3.45
N SER A 119 -11.84 -0.19 2.82
CA SER A 119 -12.35 -1.55 2.77
C SER A 119 -11.53 -2.44 1.84
N LEU A 120 -11.68 -3.76 1.99
CA LEU A 120 -11.01 -4.76 1.14
C LEU A 120 -11.27 -4.56 -0.35
N ASP A 121 -12.48 -4.16 -0.74
CA ASP A 121 -12.85 -3.98 -2.14
C ASP A 121 -12.08 -2.80 -2.77
N LYS A 122 -12.01 -1.68 -2.05
CA LYS A 122 -11.20 -0.53 -2.48
C LYS A 122 -9.70 -0.85 -2.54
N ILE A 123 -9.18 -1.66 -1.59
CA ILE A 123 -7.77 -2.10 -1.61
C ILE A 123 -7.50 -2.95 -2.85
N LYS A 124 -8.42 -3.82 -3.23
CA LYS A 124 -8.33 -4.61 -4.47
C LYS A 124 -8.33 -3.72 -5.71
N GLU A 125 -9.17 -2.71 -5.77
CA GLU A 125 -9.17 -1.72 -6.85
C GLU A 125 -7.83 -0.98 -6.92
N LEU A 126 -7.33 -0.50 -5.79
CA LEU A 126 -6.03 0.18 -5.71
C LEU A 126 -4.87 -0.74 -6.13
N SER A 127 -4.95 -2.05 -5.87
CA SER A 127 -3.92 -3.01 -6.27
C SER A 127 -3.79 -3.19 -7.78
N THR A 128 -4.83 -2.87 -8.55
CA THR A 128 -4.79 -2.92 -10.02
C THR A 128 -4.07 -1.72 -10.63
N LEU A 129 -3.87 -0.66 -9.85
CA LEU A 129 -3.18 0.53 -10.32
C LEU A 129 -1.66 0.29 -10.47
N PRO A 130 -1.02 0.88 -11.47
CA PRO A 130 0.43 0.86 -11.57
C PRO A 130 1.07 1.68 -10.44
N SER A 131 2.39 1.55 -10.28
CA SER A 131 3.15 2.36 -9.32
C SER A 131 2.98 3.87 -9.59
N ARG A 132 3.32 4.71 -8.61
CA ARG A 132 3.29 6.19 -8.75
C ARG A 132 3.97 6.68 -10.02
N GLU A 133 5.14 6.13 -10.34
CA GLU A 133 5.86 6.45 -11.58
C GLU A 133 5.09 5.99 -12.84
N GLY A 134 4.46 4.82 -12.77
CA GLY A 134 3.60 4.31 -13.83
C GLY A 134 2.39 5.21 -14.08
N LEU A 135 1.72 5.69 -13.01
CA LEU A 135 0.60 6.64 -13.10
C LEU A 135 1.04 7.96 -13.72
N LEU A 136 2.19 8.51 -13.33
CA LEU A 136 2.77 9.70 -13.92
C LEU A 136 3.09 9.50 -15.41
N THR A 137 3.62 8.33 -15.77
CA THR A 137 3.90 7.97 -17.15
C THR A 137 2.62 7.87 -17.97
N MET A 138 1.56 7.27 -17.44
CA MET A 138 0.25 7.19 -18.08
C MET A 138 -0.36 8.57 -18.27
N LEU A 139 -0.27 9.46 -17.28
CA LEU A 139 -0.72 10.84 -17.38
C LEU A 139 0.05 11.59 -18.47
N ALA A 140 1.38 11.49 -18.48
CA ALA A 140 2.22 12.10 -19.51
C ALA A 140 1.90 11.57 -20.91
N SER A 141 1.74 10.25 -21.05
CA SER A 141 1.32 9.62 -22.31
C SER A 141 -0.04 10.12 -22.79
N GLY A 142 -1.00 10.28 -21.88
CA GLY A 142 -2.33 10.81 -22.21
C GLY A 142 -2.29 12.25 -22.72
N LEU A 143 -1.45 13.10 -22.11
CA LEU A 143 -1.28 14.49 -22.56
C LEU A 143 -0.60 14.60 -23.93
N ILE A 144 0.40 13.75 -24.18
CA ILE A 144 1.15 13.75 -25.45
C ILE A 144 0.40 12.96 -26.55
N GLY A 145 -0.46 12.02 -26.17
CA GLY A 145 -1.16 11.11 -27.08
C GLY A 145 -1.91 11.83 -28.19
N THR A 146 -2.69 12.85 -27.87
CA THR A 146 -3.46 13.63 -28.84
C THR A 146 -2.58 14.31 -29.89
N VAL A 147 -1.41 14.83 -29.51
CA VAL A 147 -0.45 15.47 -30.43
C VAL A 147 0.24 14.40 -31.30
N LYS A 148 0.57 13.26 -30.69
CA LYS A 148 1.17 12.11 -31.39
C LYS A 148 0.21 11.55 -32.44
N ASP A 149 -1.06 11.37 -32.10
CA ASP A 149 -2.09 10.83 -33.00
C ASP A 149 -2.31 11.79 -34.19
N LEU A 150 -2.32 13.10 -33.96
CA LEU A 150 -2.38 14.10 -35.01
C LEU A 150 -1.14 14.02 -35.94
N SER A 151 0.05 13.87 -35.36
CA SER A 151 1.28 13.72 -36.16
C SER A 151 1.27 12.46 -37.04
N ILE A 152 0.79 11.35 -36.47
CA ILE A 152 0.64 10.09 -37.22
C ILE A 152 -0.36 10.26 -38.36
N ALA A 153 -1.53 10.90 -38.12
CA ALA A 153 -2.53 11.13 -39.13
C ALA A 153 -2.00 12.02 -40.28
N LEU A 154 -1.21 13.05 -39.94
CA LEU A 154 -0.58 13.92 -40.95
C LEU A 154 0.47 13.17 -41.78
N ASN A 155 1.28 12.31 -41.15
CA ASN A 155 2.23 11.48 -41.86
C ASN A 155 1.54 10.48 -42.81
N MET A 156 0.46 9.83 -42.36
CA MET A 156 -0.32 8.93 -43.21
C MET A 156 -0.90 9.65 -44.43
N LEU A 157 -1.46 10.86 -44.22
CA LEU A 157 -1.96 11.68 -45.32
C LEU A 157 -0.85 12.11 -46.29
N SER A 158 0.34 12.39 -45.81
CA SER A 158 1.52 12.69 -46.65
C SER A 158 1.90 11.48 -47.51
N GLU A 159 1.99 10.30 -46.91
CA GLU A 159 2.32 9.06 -47.61
C GLU A 159 1.25 8.65 -48.66
N GLU A 160 -0.04 8.90 -48.37
CA GLU A 160 -1.12 8.67 -49.35
C GLU A 160 -1.03 9.60 -50.53
N LYS A 161 -0.67 10.85 -50.32
CA LYS A 161 -0.49 11.82 -51.41
C LYS A 161 0.72 11.46 -52.29
N GLU A 162 1.86 11.06 -51.70
CA GLU A 162 3.05 10.63 -52.44
C GLU A 162 2.82 9.35 -53.26
N LYS A 163 1.88 8.49 -52.87
CA LYS A 163 1.50 7.29 -53.64
C LYS A 163 0.49 7.56 -54.73
N SER A 164 -0.18 8.71 -54.71
CA SER A 164 -1.23 9.11 -55.66
C SER A 164 -0.73 10.02 -56.77
N GLU A 165 0.52 10.49 -56.71
CA GLU A 165 1.28 11.12 -57.75
C GLU A 165 2.21 10.09 -58.45
#